data_fc5e8351e3be17c23ece5ccae79c9814
#
_entry.id   fc5e8351e3be17c23ece5ccae79c9814
#
_cell.length_a   1.000
_cell.length_b   1.000
_cell.length_c   1.000
_cell.angle_alpha   90.00
_cell.angle_beta   90.00
_cell.angle_gamma   90.00
#
_symmetry.space_group_name_H-M   'P 1'
#
loop_
_entity.id
_entity.type
_entity.pdbx_description
1 polymer ?
#
loop_
_entity_poly.entity_id
_entity_poly.type
_entity_poly.pdbx_seq_one_letter_code
_entity_poly.pdbx_strand_id
1 'polypeptide(L)'
;MGRAPIGGFARRAATAYEHRGCARIVARGNVGRVADSFYRQDPADPNRYLSTELTRGPWSPDAQHAGPPSALLGHVIERCEPRPGFQVGRVAVEILGPVPLAPLTAQAKVVRSGRSVELIEATLSSERGPVMQANAWRLKLAEPALELPTEFLPTGSRPLPTATEPEQFPSDQEIGFHTGIEYRFIAGSFAVSGPAVCWIRLKYPIVAGTTPSPLERTLAAADSGNGVSAVLDWSKYLFINTDLTVTLHRQPVGEWVCLDAVTHPQPHGIGLAESALFDETGPIGRSTQTLLIAPRG
;
A
#
# COMPACT_ATOMS: atom_id res chain seq x y z
N MET A 1 46.02 5.25 -1.06
CA MET A 1 44.70 5.86 -0.90
C MET A 1 43.70 4.71 -0.85
N GLY A 2 43.26 4.37 0.36
CA GLY A 2 42.46 3.17 0.62
C GLY A 2 40.97 3.37 0.31
N ARG A 3 40.42 2.42 -0.41
CA ARG A 3 38.96 2.31 -0.59
C ARG A 3 38.36 1.66 0.66
N ALA A 4 37.48 2.37 1.35
CA ALA A 4 36.65 1.81 2.40
C ALA A 4 35.53 0.90 1.76
N PRO A 5 35.22 -0.27 2.34
CA PRO A 5 34.25 -1.18 1.78
C PRO A 5 32.80 -0.69 2.09
N ILE A 6 31.99 -0.53 1.04
CA ILE A 6 30.54 -0.22 1.10
C ILE A 6 29.75 -1.51 1.51
N GLY A 7 30.21 -2.20 2.55
CA GLY A 7 29.64 -3.51 2.92
C GLY A 7 28.74 -3.53 4.16
N GLY A 8 28.52 -2.39 4.81
CA GLY A 8 27.90 -2.37 6.14
C GLY A 8 26.38 -2.35 6.17
N PHE A 9 25.72 -1.78 5.16
CA PHE A 9 24.27 -1.57 5.21
C PHE A 9 23.46 -2.82 4.80
N ALA A 10 23.92 -3.54 3.78
CA ALA A 10 23.26 -4.77 3.32
C ALA A 10 23.35 -5.91 4.36
N ARG A 11 24.50 -6.01 5.09
CA ARG A 11 24.66 -7.03 6.14
C ARG A 11 23.82 -6.76 7.39
N ARG A 12 23.47 -5.50 7.70
CA ARG A 12 22.59 -5.20 8.85
C ARG A 12 21.12 -5.50 8.58
N ALA A 13 20.68 -5.41 7.35
CA ALA A 13 19.30 -5.81 6.97
C ALA A 13 19.14 -7.34 6.97
N ALA A 14 20.15 -8.10 6.53
CA ALA A 14 20.13 -9.56 6.54
C ALA A 14 20.34 -10.17 7.93
N THR A 15 21.19 -9.56 8.80
CA THR A 15 21.45 -10.06 10.16
C THR A 15 20.36 -9.74 11.18
N ALA A 16 19.40 -8.87 10.88
CA ALA A 16 18.23 -8.67 11.73
C ALA A 16 17.25 -9.85 11.70
N TYR A 17 17.43 -10.80 10.78
CA TYR A 17 16.58 -11.99 10.62
C TYR A 17 17.11 -13.25 11.33
N GLU A 18 18.36 -13.27 11.84
CA GLU A 18 18.89 -14.43 12.57
C GLU A 18 18.84 -14.25 14.10
N HIS A 19 17.96 -15.02 14.71
CA HIS A 19 17.94 -15.56 16.08
C HIS A 19 18.23 -14.63 17.27
N ARG A 20 17.16 -14.08 17.84
CA ARG A 20 17.01 -14.12 19.31
C ARG A 20 15.68 -14.75 19.65
N GLY A 21 15.74 -15.94 20.26
CA GLY A 21 14.58 -16.63 20.79
C GLY A 21 13.78 -15.71 21.71
N CYS A 22 12.60 -15.34 21.26
CA CYS A 22 11.61 -14.65 22.07
C CYS A 22 10.66 -15.68 22.61
N ALA A 23 10.57 -15.78 23.93
CA ALA A 23 9.63 -16.63 24.64
C ALA A 23 8.22 -16.40 24.09
N ARG A 24 7.55 -17.49 23.68
CA ARG A 24 6.14 -17.49 23.27
C ARG A 24 5.28 -17.05 24.47
N ILE A 25 4.88 -15.80 24.49
CA ILE A 25 3.65 -15.42 25.20
C ILE A 25 2.51 -15.80 24.26
N VAL A 26 2.02 -17.02 24.40
CA VAL A 26 0.77 -17.47 23.77
C VAL A 26 -0.36 -16.77 24.51
N ALA A 27 -0.82 -15.66 23.99
CA ALA A 27 -2.13 -15.14 24.34
C ALA A 27 -3.18 -16.14 23.82
N ARG A 28 -3.61 -17.05 24.70
CA ARG A 28 -4.79 -17.89 24.47
C ARG A 28 -6.02 -17.00 24.45
N GLY A 29 -6.55 -16.73 23.25
CA GLY A 29 -7.82 -16.01 23.13
C GLY A 29 -8.20 -15.75 21.67
N ASN A 30 -8.70 -16.70 21.02
CA ASN A 30 -9.83 -16.73 20.06
C ASN A 30 -9.63 -17.77 18.96
N VAL A 31 -9.96 -19.01 19.26
CA VAL A 31 -10.11 -20.07 18.25
C VAL A 31 -11.40 -19.78 17.49
N GLY A 32 -11.31 -19.52 16.16
CA GLY A 32 -12.40 -19.80 15.24
C GLY A 32 -13.21 -18.64 14.65
N ARG A 33 -12.70 -17.39 14.59
CA ARG A 33 -13.32 -16.36 13.73
C ARG A 33 -12.43 -16.12 12.52
N VAL A 34 -12.93 -16.51 11.33
CA VAL A 34 -12.33 -16.08 10.06
C VAL A 34 -12.17 -14.56 10.10
N ALA A 35 -10.99 -14.04 9.72
CA ALA A 35 -10.75 -12.61 9.71
C ALA A 35 -11.72 -11.94 8.72
N ASP A 36 -12.44 -10.93 9.19
CA ASP A 36 -13.49 -10.19 8.48
C ASP A 36 -13.08 -8.76 8.10
N SER A 37 -11.82 -8.41 8.39
CA SER A 37 -11.23 -7.09 8.13
C SER A 37 -9.71 -7.18 8.21
N PHE A 38 -9.00 -6.20 7.63
CA PHE A 38 -7.54 -6.11 7.77
C PHE A 38 -7.13 -5.68 9.18
N TYR A 39 -7.88 -4.77 9.77
CA TYR A 39 -7.65 -4.28 11.14
C TYR A 39 -8.92 -4.25 11.95
N ARG A 40 -8.75 -4.37 13.27
CA ARG A 40 -9.78 -4.08 14.25
C ARG A 40 -9.31 -2.94 15.13
N GLN A 41 -10.11 -1.89 15.24
CA GLN A 41 -9.82 -0.79 16.17
C GLN A 41 -9.99 -1.28 17.61
N ASP A 42 -9.07 -0.91 18.50
CA ASP A 42 -9.17 -1.24 19.92
C ASP A 42 -10.29 -0.39 20.57
N PRO A 43 -11.29 -1.01 21.21
CA PRO A 43 -12.35 -0.25 21.87
C PRO A 43 -11.88 0.69 22.98
N ALA A 44 -10.70 0.41 23.58
CA ALA A 44 -10.14 1.19 24.67
C ALA A 44 -9.24 2.36 24.20
N ASP A 45 -8.74 2.29 22.96
CA ASP A 45 -7.86 3.31 22.38
C ASP A 45 -8.19 3.51 20.90
N PRO A 46 -8.82 4.64 20.52
CA PRO A 46 -9.23 4.91 19.14
C PRO A 46 -8.05 5.03 18.15
N ASN A 47 -6.83 5.19 18.62
CA ASN A 47 -5.64 5.24 17.78
C ASN A 47 -4.96 3.87 17.63
N ARG A 48 -5.41 2.87 18.38
CA ARG A 48 -4.82 1.52 18.38
C ARG A 48 -5.60 0.58 17.46
N TYR A 49 -4.87 -0.15 16.62
CA TYR A 49 -5.40 -1.07 15.62
C TYR A 49 -4.73 -2.44 15.74
N LEU A 50 -5.52 -3.48 15.81
CA LEU A 50 -5.08 -4.87 15.87
C LEU A 50 -5.05 -5.42 14.44
N SER A 51 -3.86 -5.74 13.92
CA SER A 51 -3.73 -6.38 12.60
C SER A 51 -4.28 -7.80 12.62
N THR A 52 -4.92 -8.20 11.55
CA THR A 52 -5.34 -9.61 11.33
C THR A 52 -4.37 -10.31 10.38
N GLU A 53 -4.51 -11.61 10.22
CA GLU A 53 -3.69 -12.38 9.27
C GLU A 53 -3.87 -11.94 7.82
N LEU A 54 -4.99 -11.30 7.47
CA LEU A 54 -5.21 -10.71 6.14
C LEU A 54 -4.20 -9.62 5.78
N THR A 55 -3.47 -9.04 6.75
CA THR A 55 -2.43 -8.04 6.48
C THR A 55 -1.08 -8.65 6.09
N ARG A 56 -0.88 -9.96 6.31
CA ARG A 56 0.41 -10.64 6.12
C ARG A 56 0.92 -10.49 4.69
N GLY A 57 2.20 -10.15 4.56
CA GLY A 57 2.90 -10.00 3.28
C GLY A 57 3.59 -11.30 2.82
N PRO A 58 4.09 -11.32 1.58
CA PRO A 58 4.73 -12.51 1.00
C PRO A 58 6.19 -12.68 1.45
N TRP A 59 6.80 -11.65 2.04
CA TRP A 59 8.23 -11.64 2.34
C TRP A 59 8.59 -12.28 3.68
N SER A 60 7.67 -12.24 4.64
CA SER A 60 7.86 -12.80 5.98
C SER A 60 6.51 -13.17 6.61
N PRO A 61 6.42 -14.29 7.34
CA PRO A 61 5.19 -14.67 8.04
C PRO A 61 4.82 -13.70 9.17
N ASP A 62 5.79 -12.94 9.69
CA ASP A 62 5.62 -12.02 10.82
C ASP A 62 5.49 -10.54 10.40
N ALA A 63 5.51 -10.26 9.08
CA ALA A 63 5.41 -8.91 8.55
C ALA A 63 4.19 -8.75 7.64
N GLN A 64 3.63 -7.53 7.65
CA GLN A 64 2.52 -7.15 6.78
C GLN A 64 3.01 -6.82 5.36
N HIS A 65 2.14 -7.01 4.36
CA HIS A 65 2.23 -6.32 3.07
C HIS A 65 2.01 -4.83 3.30
N ALA A 66 2.72 -3.94 2.59
CA ALA A 66 2.61 -2.51 2.86
C ALA A 66 1.27 -1.87 2.40
N GLY A 67 0.48 -2.56 1.60
CA GLY A 67 -0.86 -2.10 1.17
C GLY A 67 -1.84 -1.84 2.31
N PRO A 68 -2.15 -2.81 3.18
CA PRO A 68 -3.03 -2.59 4.33
C PRO A 68 -2.59 -1.44 5.26
N PRO A 69 -1.32 -1.34 5.72
CA PRO A 69 -0.90 -0.24 6.57
C PRO A 69 -0.88 1.11 5.85
N SER A 70 -0.61 1.16 4.53
CA SER A 70 -0.77 2.39 3.74
C SER A 70 -2.24 2.84 3.69
N ALA A 71 -3.17 1.90 3.52
CA ALA A 71 -4.59 2.19 3.58
C ALA A 71 -5.05 2.62 4.99
N LEU A 72 -4.47 2.04 6.05
CA LEU A 72 -4.73 2.47 7.44
C LEU A 72 -4.23 3.91 7.68
N LEU A 73 -3.08 4.30 7.11
CA LEU A 73 -2.64 5.70 7.12
C LEU A 73 -3.63 6.60 6.37
N GLY A 74 -4.16 6.17 5.22
CA GLY A 74 -5.25 6.85 4.50
C GLY A 74 -6.49 7.03 5.36
N HIS A 75 -6.88 5.98 6.09
CA HIS A 75 -8.02 5.98 7.01
C HIS A 75 -7.91 7.08 8.08
N VAL A 76 -6.75 7.21 8.75
CA VAL A 76 -6.57 8.23 9.78
C VAL A 76 -6.37 9.63 9.19
N ILE A 77 -5.78 9.75 7.99
CA ILE A 77 -5.63 11.03 7.27
C ILE A 77 -7.00 11.64 6.94
N GLU A 78 -7.94 10.84 6.39
CA GLU A 78 -9.26 11.33 6.02
C GLU A 78 -10.09 11.74 7.24
N ARG A 79 -9.85 11.11 8.39
CA ARG A 79 -10.54 11.40 9.66
C ARG A 79 -9.89 12.52 10.49
N CYS A 80 -8.68 12.94 10.09
CA CYS A 80 -7.99 14.03 10.75
C CYS A 80 -8.63 15.38 10.39
N GLU A 81 -9.34 16.00 11.32
CA GLU A 81 -9.98 17.31 11.17
C GLU A 81 -10.65 17.45 9.78
N PRO A 82 -11.69 16.62 9.49
CA PRO A 82 -12.28 16.57 8.15
C PRO A 82 -12.91 17.91 7.78
N ARG A 83 -12.67 18.38 6.54
CA ARG A 83 -13.18 19.65 6.02
C ARG A 83 -14.08 19.42 4.81
N PRO A 84 -15.35 19.81 4.84
CA PRO A 84 -16.25 19.76 3.69
C PRO A 84 -15.64 20.49 2.48
N GLY A 85 -15.76 19.91 1.29
CA GLY A 85 -15.23 20.48 0.05
C GLY A 85 -13.71 20.35 -0.12
N PHE A 86 -13.02 19.58 0.73
CA PHE A 86 -11.61 19.23 0.56
C PHE A 86 -11.44 17.76 0.23
N GLN A 87 -10.41 17.46 -0.57
CA GLN A 87 -10.08 16.12 -1.03
C GLN A 87 -8.56 15.89 -0.93
N VAL A 88 -8.17 14.68 -0.54
CA VAL A 88 -6.78 14.25 -0.61
C VAL A 88 -6.39 14.07 -2.08
N GLY A 89 -5.39 14.84 -2.53
CA GLY A 89 -4.88 14.77 -3.89
C GLY A 89 -3.52 14.04 -3.99
N ARG A 90 -2.79 13.92 -2.87
CA ARG A 90 -1.52 13.18 -2.83
C ARG A 90 -1.29 12.60 -1.45
N VAL A 91 -0.80 11.35 -1.41
CA VAL A 91 -0.19 10.73 -0.23
C VAL A 91 1.19 10.22 -0.61
N ALA A 92 2.20 10.59 0.16
CA ALA A 92 3.53 10.00 0.10
C ALA A 92 3.77 9.24 1.41
N VAL A 93 4.02 7.95 1.30
CA VAL A 93 4.26 7.03 2.42
C VAL A 93 5.72 6.62 2.41
N GLU A 94 6.39 6.72 3.55
CA GLU A 94 7.73 6.20 3.81
C GLU A 94 7.62 4.91 4.65
N ILE A 95 8.27 3.84 4.21
CA ILE A 95 8.31 2.55 4.90
C ILE A 95 9.65 2.46 5.63
N LEU A 96 9.62 2.71 6.94
CA LEU A 96 10.83 2.82 7.77
C LEU A 96 11.42 1.47 8.15
N GLY A 97 10.64 0.41 7.99
CA GLY A 97 11.04 -0.96 8.26
C GLY A 97 9.87 -1.94 8.13
N PRO A 98 10.11 -3.25 8.35
CA PRO A 98 9.04 -4.25 8.30
C PRO A 98 7.92 -3.90 9.28
N VAL A 99 6.69 -3.84 8.79
CA VAL A 99 5.50 -3.61 9.62
C VAL A 99 5.09 -4.93 10.28
N PRO A 100 5.13 -5.06 11.61
CA PRO A 100 4.87 -6.34 12.26
C PRO A 100 3.38 -6.71 12.24
N LEU A 101 3.06 -8.03 12.26
CA LEU A 101 1.72 -8.52 12.59
C LEU A 101 1.48 -8.39 14.11
N ALA A 102 1.21 -7.19 14.57
CA ALA A 102 1.06 -6.83 15.98
C ALA A 102 0.10 -5.64 16.12
N PRO A 103 -0.32 -5.28 17.32
CA PRO A 103 -1.01 -4.02 17.55
C PRO A 103 -0.17 -2.83 17.10
N LEU A 104 -0.81 -1.90 16.39
CA LEU A 104 -0.19 -0.68 15.87
C LEU A 104 -0.94 0.54 16.37
N THR A 105 -0.24 1.65 16.55
CA THR A 105 -0.85 2.97 16.80
C THR A 105 -0.76 3.80 15.54
N ALA A 106 -1.91 4.27 15.02
CA ALA A 106 -2.00 5.14 13.86
C ALA A 106 -2.55 6.50 14.29
N GLN A 107 -1.83 7.56 13.95
CA GLN A 107 -2.20 8.94 14.29
C GLN A 107 -1.97 9.87 13.11
N ALA A 108 -2.79 10.91 12.99
CA ALA A 108 -2.63 11.96 12.01
C ALA A 108 -2.82 13.34 12.64
N LYS A 109 -2.15 14.34 12.09
CA LYS A 109 -2.28 15.75 12.50
C LYS A 109 -2.15 16.69 11.31
N VAL A 110 -2.88 17.80 11.34
CA VAL A 110 -2.69 18.88 10.38
C VAL A 110 -1.42 19.66 10.76
N VAL A 111 -0.36 19.55 9.96
CA VAL A 111 0.92 20.26 10.20
C VAL A 111 0.98 21.61 9.49
N ARG A 112 0.16 21.79 8.46
CA ARG A 112 -0.03 23.07 7.78
C ARG A 112 -1.49 23.22 7.39
N SER A 113 -2.16 24.18 8.02
CA SER A 113 -3.51 24.59 7.66
C SER A 113 -3.50 25.77 6.68
N GLY A 114 -4.46 25.81 5.77
CA GLY A 114 -4.61 26.90 4.81
C GLY A 114 -6.02 26.95 4.21
N ARG A 115 -6.30 28.07 3.53
CA ARG A 115 -7.63 28.33 2.96
C ARG A 115 -7.99 27.33 1.84
N SER A 116 -7.00 26.92 1.05
CA SER A 116 -7.21 26.08 -0.14
C SER A 116 -6.38 24.81 -0.14
N VAL A 117 -5.33 24.71 0.68
CA VAL A 117 -4.45 23.56 0.76
C VAL A 117 -4.05 23.30 2.20
N GLU A 118 -3.95 22.04 2.57
CA GLU A 118 -3.52 21.56 3.89
C GLU A 118 -2.53 20.43 3.73
N LEU A 119 -1.54 20.39 4.64
CA LEU A 119 -0.64 19.27 4.78
C LEU A 119 -0.98 18.51 6.06
N ILE A 120 -1.20 17.21 5.91
CA ILE A 120 -1.46 16.28 7.01
C ILE A 120 -0.28 15.32 7.10
N GLU A 121 0.28 15.17 8.28
CA GLU A 121 1.26 14.14 8.62
C GLU A 121 0.56 13.00 9.35
N ALA A 122 0.86 11.75 8.98
CA ALA A 122 0.40 10.57 9.68
C ALA A 122 1.56 9.64 10.01
N THR A 123 1.46 8.97 11.16
CA THR A 123 2.49 8.03 11.63
C THR A 123 1.83 6.72 12.06
N LEU A 124 2.41 5.61 11.64
CA LEU A 124 2.10 4.28 12.11
C LEU A 124 3.26 3.77 12.95
N SER A 125 2.98 3.39 14.19
CA SER A 125 3.99 2.96 15.17
C SER A 125 3.66 1.58 15.71
N SER A 126 4.69 0.77 15.90
CA SER A 126 4.68 -0.43 16.73
C SER A 126 5.13 -0.11 18.15
N GLU A 127 5.16 -1.10 19.04
CA GLU A 127 5.75 -0.94 20.39
C GLU A 127 7.25 -0.57 20.34
N ARG A 128 7.93 -0.82 19.21
CA ARG A 128 9.35 -0.51 19.00
C ARG A 128 9.59 0.88 18.39
N GLY A 129 8.55 1.62 18.08
CA GLY A 129 8.62 2.95 17.46
C GLY A 129 7.97 3.00 16.09
N PRO A 130 8.15 4.12 15.37
CA PRO A 130 7.58 4.33 14.05
C PRO A 130 8.02 3.27 13.03
N VAL A 131 7.08 2.74 12.26
CA VAL A 131 7.31 1.76 11.19
C VAL A 131 6.92 2.31 9.82
N MET A 132 6.00 3.27 9.76
CA MET A 132 5.66 4.02 8.54
C MET A 132 5.31 5.47 8.89
N GLN A 133 5.55 6.36 7.94
CA GLN A 133 5.12 7.77 7.98
C GLN A 133 4.46 8.14 6.66
N ALA A 134 3.52 9.09 6.69
CA ALA A 134 2.91 9.61 5.48
C ALA A 134 2.71 11.12 5.55
N ASN A 135 2.83 11.78 4.39
CA ASN A 135 2.47 13.15 4.19
C ASN A 135 1.39 13.24 3.11
N ALA A 136 0.25 13.85 3.44
CA ALA A 136 -0.87 13.99 2.53
C ALA A 136 -1.18 15.47 2.25
N TRP A 137 -1.28 15.82 0.96
CA TRP A 137 -1.87 17.09 0.55
C TRP A 137 -3.37 16.93 0.37
N ARG A 138 -4.13 17.74 1.12
CA ARG A 138 -5.58 17.88 1.02
C ARG A 138 -5.89 19.25 0.40
N LEU A 139 -6.66 19.26 -0.69
CA LEU A 139 -6.92 20.45 -1.51
C LEU A 139 -8.42 20.75 -1.52
N LYS A 140 -8.75 22.06 -1.50
CA LYS A 140 -10.13 22.51 -1.64
C LYS A 140 -10.58 22.31 -3.09
N LEU A 141 -11.72 21.65 -3.26
CA LEU A 141 -12.39 21.52 -4.55
C LEU A 141 -12.96 22.86 -4.99
N ALA A 142 -12.95 23.13 -6.28
CA ALA A 142 -13.61 24.30 -6.86
C ALA A 142 -15.14 24.09 -6.84
N GLU A 143 -15.85 25.08 -6.35
CA GLU A 143 -17.30 25.14 -6.42
C GLU A 143 -17.75 26.55 -6.77
N PRO A 144 -18.44 26.74 -7.93
CA PRO A 144 -18.76 25.73 -8.95
C PRO A 144 -17.50 25.13 -9.61
N ALA A 145 -17.69 23.98 -10.29
CA ALA A 145 -16.61 23.35 -11.04
C ALA A 145 -16.05 24.30 -12.10
N LEU A 146 -14.74 24.22 -12.34
CA LEU A 146 -14.06 25.06 -13.31
C LEU A 146 -14.39 24.60 -14.75
N GLU A 147 -14.59 25.57 -15.64
CA GLU A 147 -14.63 25.33 -17.08
C GLU A 147 -13.20 25.16 -17.59
N LEU A 148 -12.84 23.96 -18.01
CA LEU A 148 -11.51 23.64 -18.54
C LEU A 148 -11.60 23.16 -19.98
N PRO A 149 -10.58 23.43 -20.83
CA PRO A 149 -10.51 22.88 -22.17
C PRO A 149 -10.51 21.35 -22.12
N THR A 150 -11.49 20.73 -22.79
CA THR A 150 -11.72 19.28 -22.70
C THR A 150 -10.63 18.43 -23.30
N GLU A 151 -9.86 18.99 -24.27
CA GLU A 151 -8.70 18.36 -24.90
C GLU A 151 -7.53 18.09 -23.95
N PHE A 152 -7.49 18.77 -22.80
CA PHE A 152 -6.44 18.56 -21.75
C PHE A 152 -6.93 17.69 -20.60
N LEU A 153 -8.20 17.32 -20.57
CA LEU A 153 -8.69 16.43 -19.53
C LEU A 153 -8.11 15.03 -19.72
N PRO A 154 -7.75 14.34 -18.63
CA PRO A 154 -7.25 12.97 -18.71
C PRO A 154 -8.27 12.06 -19.41
N THR A 155 -7.81 11.33 -20.42
CA THR A 155 -8.63 10.43 -21.21
C THR A 155 -8.08 9.02 -21.21
N GLY A 156 -8.86 8.07 -21.67
CA GLY A 156 -8.50 6.66 -21.76
C GLY A 156 -9.33 5.79 -20.84
N SER A 157 -9.36 4.52 -21.16
CA SER A 157 -10.06 3.50 -20.38
C SER A 157 -9.24 2.20 -20.39
N ARG A 158 -9.58 1.30 -19.48
CA ARG A 158 -9.08 -0.08 -19.49
C ARG A 158 -10.29 -1.00 -19.63
N PRO A 159 -10.16 -2.17 -20.29
CA PRO A 159 -11.22 -3.18 -20.27
C PRO A 159 -11.66 -3.44 -18.83
N LEU A 160 -12.98 -3.60 -18.62
CA LEU A 160 -13.52 -3.78 -17.26
C LEU A 160 -13.03 -5.08 -16.62
N PRO A 161 -13.00 -5.15 -15.30
CA PRO A 161 -12.51 -6.34 -14.58
C PRO A 161 -13.34 -7.59 -14.84
N THR A 162 -14.61 -7.43 -15.24
CA THR A 162 -15.49 -8.54 -15.63
C THR A 162 -15.08 -9.26 -16.91
N ALA A 163 -14.13 -8.71 -17.68
CA ALA A 163 -13.62 -9.30 -18.90
C ALA A 163 -12.66 -10.50 -18.67
N THR A 164 -12.19 -10.71 -17.44
CA THR A 164 -11.23 -11.77 -17.09
C THR A 164 -11.59 -12.47 -15.79
N GLU A 165 -11.04 -13.68 -15.61
CA GLU A 165 -11.18 -14.43 -14.36
C GLU A 165 -10.22 -13.93 -13.29
N PRO A 166 -10.54 -14.13 -11.99
CA PRO A 166 -9.63 -13.84 -10.90
C PRO A 166 -8.36 -14.69 -10.96
N GLU A 167 -7.19 -14.06 -10.74
CA GLU A 167 -5.92 -14.76 -10.59
C GLU A 167 -5.43 -14.64 -9.14
N GLN A 168 -4.92 -15.74 -8.58
CA GLN A 168 -4.38 -15.75 -7.22
C GLN A 168 -2.87 -15.52 -7.26
N PHE A 169 -2.39 -14.69 -6.33
CA PHE A 169 -0.96 -14.54 -6.11
C PHE A 169 -0.38 -15.86 -5.61
N PRO A 170 0.71 -16.39 -6.21
CA PRO A 170 1.35 -17.62 -5.76
C PRO A 170 2.01 -17.39 -4.40
N SER A 171 1.47 -18.02 -3.36
CA SER A 171 1.96 -17.91 -1.99
C SER A 171 1.84 -19.25 -1.29
N ASP A 172 2.86 -19.63 -0.50
CA ASP A 172 2.83 -20.79 0.39
C ASP A 172 2.04 -20.52 1.68
N GLN A 173 1.57 -19.28 1.89
CA GLN A 173 0.80 -18.89 3.06
C GLN A 173 -0.69 -19.08 2.79
N GLU A 174 -1.40 -19.73 3.71
CA GLU A 174 -2.84 -19.99 3.60
C GLU A 174 -3.65 -18.70 3.65
N ILE A 175 -3.28 -17.76 4.54
CA ILE A 175 -3.97 -16.48 4.74
C ILE A 175 -2.95 -15.33 4.71
N GLY A 176 -3.26 -14.30 3.95
CA GLY A 176 -2.47 -13.07 3.84
C GLY A 176 -3.17 -12.03 2.99
N PHE A 177 -2.48 -10.96 2.64
CA PHE A 177 -3.01 -9.89 1.81
C PHE A 177 -3.57 -10.43 0.48
N HIS A 178 -2.90 -11.40 -0.12
CA HIS A 178 -3.30 -12.06 -1.36
C HIS A 178 -4.67 -12.74 -1.29
N THR A 179 -5.12 -13.18 -0.12
CA THR A 179 -6.46 -13.75 0.07
C THR A 179 -7.50 -12.69 0.41
N GLY A 180 -7.06 -11.53 0.93
CA GLY A 180 -7.91 -10.39 1.29
C GLY A 180 -8.31 -9.49 0.13
N ILE A 181 -7.73 -9.71 -1.06
CA ILE A 181 -8.01 -8.93 -2.27
C ILE A 181 -8.28 -9.85 -3.46
N GLU A 182 -8.80 -9.28 -4.52
CA GLU A 182 -9.05 -9.93 -5.80
C GLU A 182 -8.21 -9.25 -6.88
N TYR A 183 -7.48 -10.04 -7.67
CA TYR A 183 -6.71 -9.60 -8.82
C TYR A 183 -7.37 -10.10 -10.10
N ARG A 184 -7.48 -9.23 -11.11
CA ARG A 184 -7.94 -9.58 -12.46
C ARG A 184 -7.03 -8.92 -13.48
N PHE A 185 -6.21 -9.70 -14.15
CA PHE A 185 -5.29 -9.21 -15.17
C PHE A 185 -6.02 -9.02 -16.50
N ILE A 186 -5.82 -7.86 -17.11
CA ILE A 186 -6.22 -7.57 -18.49
C ILE A 186 -5.03 -7.84 -19.43
N ALA A 187 -3.80 -7.60 -18.94
CA ALA A 187 -2.56 -7.93 -19.61
C ALA A 187 -1.50 -8.31 -18.56
N GLY A 188 -0.63 -9.25 -18.89
CA GLY A 188 0.32 -9.85 -17.96
C GLY A 188 -0.34 -10.89 -17.05
N SER A 189 0.40 -11.39 -16.07
CA SER A 189 -0.05 -12.30 -15.00
C SER A 189 1.06 -12.43 -13.96
N PHE A 190 0.80 -13.08 -12.82
CA PHE A 190 1.87 -13.40 -11.86
C PHE A 190 2.89 -14.41 -12.39
N ALA A 191 2.56 -15.15 -13.44
CA ALA A 191 3.45 -16.13 -14.07
C ALA A 191 4.31 -15.53 -15.20
N VAL A 192 4.03 -14.30 -15.64
CA VAL A 192 4.71 -13.65 -16.77
C VAL A 192 5.40 -12.39 -16.28
N SER A 193 6.74 -12.36 -16.35
CA SER A 193 7.52 -11.18 -16.00
C SER A 193 7.30 -10.03 -16.97
N GLY A 194 7.13 -8.83 -16.47
CA GLY A 194 7.03 -7.61 -17.27
C GLY A 194 5.86 -6.70 -16.90
N PRO A 195 5.57 -5.70 -17.76
CA PRO A 195 4.45 -4.79 -17.58
C PRO A 195 3.12 -5.52 -17.49
N ALA A 196 2.20 -5.00 -16.67
CA ALA A 196 0.90 -5.61 -16.47
C ALA A 196 -0.21 -4.58 -16.31
N VAL A 197 -1.43 -4.95 -16.73
CA VAL A 197 -2.65 -4.21 -16.45
C VAL A 197 -3.53 -5.09 -15.58
N CYS A 198 -3.68 -4.71 -14.31
CA CYS A 198 -4.36 -5.51 -13.30
C CYS A 198 -5.38 -4.69 -12.51
N TRP A 199 -6.61 -5.17 -12.48
CA TRP A 199 -7.66 -4.69 -11.59
C TRP A 199 -7.53 -5.32 -10.21
N ILE A 200 -7.68 -4.51 -9.17
CA ILE A 200 -7.57 -4.92 -7.78
C ILE A 200 -8.78 -4.42 -7.00
N ARG A 201 -9.36 -5.32 -6.21
CA ARG A 201 -10.50 -5.04 -5.34
C ARG A 201 -10.28 -5.63 -3.95
N LEU A 202 -10.60 -4.85 -2.91
CA LEU A 202 -10.65 -5.35 -1.54
C LEU A 202 -11.86 -6.27 -1.35
N LYS A 203 -11.65 -7.45 -0.75
CA LYS A 203 -12.72 -8.36 -0.34
C LYS A 203 -13.24 -8.05 1.05
N TYR A 204 -12.44 -7.36 1.85
CA TYR A 204 -12.73 -7.03 3.25
C TYR A 204 -12.46 -5.54 3.53
N PRO A 205 -13.13 -4.95 4.53
CA PRO A 205 -12.85 -3.59 4.96
C PRO A 205 -11.45 -3.45 5.55
N ILE A 206 -10.85 -2.26 5.41
CA ILE A 206 -9.57 -1.94 6.05
C ILE A 206 -9.73 -1.99 7.56
N VAL A 207 -10.75 -1.32 8.10
CA VAL A 207 -11.06 -1.36 9.53
C VAL A 207 -12.44 -2.00 9.72
N ALA A 208 -12.56 -2.91 10.66
CA ALA A 208 -13.81 -3.60 10.98
C ALA A 208 -14.96 -2.61 11.21
N GLY A 209 -16.13 -2.92 10.61
CA GLY A 209 -17.33 -2.09 10.75
C GLY A 209 -17.34 -0.81 9.92
N THR A 210 -16.32 -0.57 9.07
CA THR A 210 -16.29 0.58 8.15
C THR A 210 -16.43 0.12 6.70
N THR A 211 -16.88 1.01 5.83
CA THR A 211 -16.78 0.84 4.37
C THR A 211 -15.47 1.48 3.91
N PRO A 212 -14.62 0.78 3.14
CA PRO A 212 -13.38 1.35 2.64
C PRO A 212 -13.65 2.60 1.79
N SER A 213 -12.95 3.68 2.10
CA SER A 213 -13.03 4.90 1.31
C SER A 213 -12.37 4.72 -0.06
N PRO A 214 -12.63 5.61 -1.03
CA PRO A 214 -11.89 5.62 -2.29
C PRO A 214 -10.37 5.70 -2.10
N LEU A 215 -9.88 6.49 -1.15
CA LEU A 215 -8.45 6.62 -0.85
C LEU A 215 -7.88 5.33 -0.25
N GLU A 216 -8.58 4.72 0.72
CA GLU A 216 -8.18 3.45 1.33
C GLU A 216 -8.01 2.35 0.28
N ARG A 217 -8.99 2.21 -0.65
CA ARG A 217 -8.91 1.23 -1.74
C ARG A 217 -7.72 1.49 -2.66
N THR A 218 -7.48 2.76 -2.99
CA THR A 218 -6.38 3.13 -3.88
C THR A 218 -5.02 2.84 -3.25
N LEU A 219 -4.81 3.22 -1.98
CA LEU A 219 -3.54 2.98 -1.29
C LEU A 219 -3.26 1.48 -1.12
N ALA A 220 -4.28 0.70 -0.75
CA ALA A 220 -4.14 -0.75 -0.65
C ALA A 220 -3.77 -1.41 -1.98
N ALA A 221 -4.40 -0.99 -3.08
CA ALA A 221 -4.13 -1.52 -4.42
C ALA A 221 -2.78 -1.07 -4.96
N ALA A 222 -2.45 0.21 -4.83
CA ALA A 222 -1.27 0.83 -5.44
C ALA A 222 0.05 0.21 -4.96
N ASP A 223 0.09 -0.29 -3.73
CA ASP A 223 1.27 -0.99 -3.19
C ASP A 223 1.56 -2.33 -3.90
N SER A 224 0.60 -2.86 -4.65
CA SER A 224 0.82 -4.07 -5.47
C SER A 224 1.57 -3.80 -6.78
N GLY A 225 1.92 -2.54 -7.10
CA GLY A 225 2.49 -2.15 -8.39
C GLY A 225 3.72 -2.97 -8.79
N ASN A 226 4.73 -3.06 -7.93
CA ASN A 226 5.94 -3.85 -8.19
C ASN A 226 5.67 -5.36 -8.24
N GLY A 227 4.64 -5.83 -7.54
CA GLY A 227 4.26 -7.25 -7.51
C GLY A 227 3.57 -7.70 -8.79
N VAL A 228 2.60 -6.92 -9.30
CA VAL A 228 1.86 -7.27 -10.52
C VAL A 228 2.70 -7.09 -11.78
N SER A 229 3.69 -6.19 -11.78
CA SER A 229 4.63 -5.96 -12.88
C SER A 229 6.04 -6.49 -12.58
N ALA A 230 6.14 -7.57 -11.82
CA ALA A 230 7.42 -8.15 -11.41
C ALA A 230 8.24 -8.61 -12.63
N VAL A 231 9.53 -8.25 -12.63
CA VAL A 231 10.48 -8.60 -13.68
C VAL A 231 11.62 -9.49 -13.19
N LEU A 232 11.71 -9.68 -11.88
CA LEU A 232 12.76 -10.47 -11.23
C LEU A 232 12.20 -11.76 -10.65
N ASP A 233 13.02 -12.80 -10.68
CA ASP A 233 12.70 -14.10 -10.09
C ASP A 233 12.57 -14.00 -8.56
N TRP A 234 11.38 -14.25 -8.05
CA TRP A 234 11.05 -14.20 -6.62
C TRP A 234 11.91 -15.13 -5.75
N SER A 235 12.39 -16.24 -6.34
CA SER A 235 13.25 -17.19 -5.62
C SER A 235 14.70 -16.71 -5.45
N LYS A 236 15.13 -15.74 -6.27
CA LYS A 236 16.53 -15.29 -6.35
C LYS A 236 16.74 -13.88 -5.80
N TYR A 237 15.71 -13.04 -5.88
CA TYR A 237 15.84 -11.62 -5.57
C TYR A 237 14.82 -11.14 -4.54
N LEU A 238 15.25 -10.22 -3.70
CA LEU A 238 14.38 -9.29 -2.99
C LEU A 238 14.20 -8.06 -3.86
N PHE A 239 12.97 -7.56 -3.97
CA PHE A 239 12.63 -6.28 -4.58
C PHE A 239 11.48 -5.66 -3.78
N ILE A 240 11.88 -4.95 -2.75
CA ILE A 240 10.96 -4.37 -1.76
C ILE A 240 10.93 -2.86 -1.91
N ASN A 241 9.75 -2.27 -1.79
CA ASN A 241 9.61 -0.83 -1.84
C ASN A 241 9.96 -0.18 -0.49
N THR A 242 10.63 0.96 -0.57
CA THR A 242 10.97 1.81 0.57
C THR A 242 9.93 2.91 0.78
N ASP A 243 9.12 3.17 -0.22
CA ASP A 243 8.07 4.19 -0.24
C ASP A 243 6.89 3.80 -1.13
N LEU A 244 5.81 4.54 -1.01
CA LEU A 244 4.70 4.55 -1.95
C LEU A 244 4.19 5.99 -2.07
N THR A 245 4.25 6.57 -3.27
CA THR A 245 3.60 7.85 -3.54
C THR A 245 2.40 7.63 -4.47
N VAL A 246 1.23 8.12 -4.05
CA VAL A 246 -0.01 8.13 -4.84
C VAL A 246 -0.45 9.56 -5.05
N THR A 247 -0.67 9.97 -6.31
CA THR A 247 -1.23 11.28 -6.67
C THR A 247 -2.52 11.07 -7.44
N LEU A 248 -3.59 11.69 -6.97
CA LEU A 248 -4.94 11.59 -7.55
C LEU A 248 -5.42 12.95 -8.04
N HIS A 249 -5.89 13.02 -9.28
CA HIS A 249 -6.60 14.20 -9.79
C HIS A 249 -8.10 14.13 -9.55
N ARG A 250 -8.65 12.95 -9.24
CA ARG A 250 -10.00 12.72 -8.74
C ARG A 250 -10.05 11.48 -7.86
N GLN A 251 -11.08 11.37 -7.03
CA GLN A 251 -11.33 10.14 -6.27
C GLN A 251 -11.87 9.03 -7.19
N PRO A 252 -11.48 7.77 -6.96
CA PRO A 252 -12.04 6.64 -7.70
C PRO A 252 -13.51 6.41 -7.38
N VAL A 253 -14.26 6.01 -8.41
CA VAL A 253 -15.64 5.55 -8.33
C VAL A 253 -15.66 4.02 -8.39
N GLY A 254 -16.63 3.39 -7.72
CA GLY A 254 -16.74 1.93 -7.67
C GLY A 254 -15.77 1.28 -6.69
N GLU A 255 -15.63 -0.02 -6.77
CA GLU A 255 -14.80 -0.82 -5.85
C GLU A 255 -13.42 -1.19 -6.41
N TRP A 256 -13.25 -1.10 -7.72
CA TRP A 256 -12.07 -1.52 -8.43
C TRP A 256 -11.08 -0.38 -8.66
N VAL A 257 -9.79 -0.71 -8.51
CA VAL A 257 -8.67 0.15 -8.91
C VAL A 257 -7.81 -0.65 -9.88
N CYS A 258 -7.57 -0.09 -11.07
CA CYS A 258 -6.69 -0.69 -12.05
C CYS A 258 -5.30 -0.05 -11.98
N LEU A 259 -4.29 -0.91 -11.99
CA LEU A 259 -2.89 -0.54 -12.14
C LEU A 259 -2.44 -0.94 -13.55
N ASP A 260 -2.05 0.04 -14.35
CA ASP A 260 -1.25 -0.17 -15.57
C ASP A 260 0.20 0.08 -15.16
N ALA A 261 0.88 -1.01 -14.79
CA ALA A 261 2.10 -1.00 -14.01
C ALA A 261 3.31 -1.46 -14.83
N VAL A 262 4.46 -0.86 -14.55
CA VAL A 262 5.76 -1.24 -15.08
C VAL A 262 6.84 -1.13 -13.99
N THR A 263 7.75 -2.12 -13.96
CA THR A 263 8.91 -2.13 -13.06
C THR A 263 10.20 -2.02 -13.85
N HIS A 264 11.08 -1.09 -13.45
CA HIS A 264 12.38 -0.78 -14.04
C HIS A 264 13.50 -1.11 -13.06
N PRO A 265 14.10 -2.33 -13.10
CA PRO A 265 15.21 -2.66 -12.23
C PRO A 265 16.53 -2.12 -12.81
N GLN A 266 17.50 -1.83 -11.93
CA GLN A 266 18.85 -1.48 -12.31
C GLN A 266 19.86 -2.45 -11.67
N PRO A 267 20.94 -2.83 -12.38
CA PRO A 267 21.90 -3.82 -11.88
C PRO A 267 22.63 -3.45 -10.60
N HIS A 268 22.64 -2.17 -10.24
CA HIS A 268 23.28 -1.68 -9.00
C HIS A 268 22.33 -1.66 -7.79
N GLY A 269 21.15 -2.26 -7.89
CA GLY A 269 20.29 -2.54 -6.72
C GLY A 269 19.20 -1.50 -6.43
N ILE A 270 18.95 -0.56 -7.33
CA ILE A 270 17.83 0.38 -7.24
C ILE A 270 16.84 0.06 -8.36
N GLY A 271 15.55 0.12 -8.07
CA GLY A 271 14.48 0.00 -9.07
C GLY A 271 13.40 1.05 -8.85
N LEU A 272 12.57 1.19 -9.87
CA LEU A 272 11.37 2.01 -9.86
C LEU A 272 10.20 1.16 -10.32
N ALA A 273 9.10 1.12 -9.57
CA ALA A 273 7.82 0.70 -10.12
C ALA A 273 6.91 1.92 -10.23
N GLU A 274 6.24 2.05 -11.37
CA GLU A 274 5.25 3.08 -11.59
C GLU A 274 3.96 2.49 -12.14
N SER A 275 2.81 3.12 -11.81
CA SER A 275 1.53 2.71 -12.34
C SER A 275 0.69 3.92 -12.72
N ALA A 276 0.09 3.87 -13.91
CA ALA A 276 -1.07 4.70 -14.19
C ALA A 276 -2.29 4.06 -13.53
N LEU A 277 -3.06 4.86 -12.78
CA LEU A 277 -4.19 4.39 -11.99
C LEU A 277 -5.50 4.73 -12.70
N PHE A 278 -6.42 3.74 -12.73
CA PHE A 278 -7.75 3.89 -13.31
C PHE A 278 -8.81 3.33 -12.35
N ASP A 279 -10.02 3.83 -12.49
CA ASP A 279 -11.25 3.18 -12.06
C ASP A 279 -12.08 2.75 -13.28
N GLU A 280 -13.29 2.24 -13.04
CA GLU A 280 -14.19 1.76 -14.09
C GLU A 280 -14.68 2.87 -15.05
N THR A 281 -14.46 4.15 -14.71
CA THR A 281 -14.86 5.32 -15.50
C THR A 281 -13.68 6.00 -16.22
N GLY A 282 -12.44 5.65 -15.92
CA GLY A 282 -11.26 6.21 -16.58
C GLY A 282 -10.07 6.47 -15.63
N PRO A 283 -9.11 7.32 -16.04
CA PRO A 283 -7.91 7.60 -15.26
C PRO A 283 -8.23 8.37 -13.98
N ILE A 284 -7.53 8.04 -12.89
CA ILE A 284 -7.66 8.69 -11.57
C ILE A 284 -6.38 9.32 -11.08
N GLY A 285 -5.21 8.83 -11.54
CA GLY A 285 -3.93 9.32 -11.05
C GLY A 285 -2.75 8.43 -11.41
N ARG A 286 -1.72 8.50 -10.56
CA ARG A 286 -0.49 7.71 -10.69
C ARG A 286 0.02 7.27 -9.34
N SER A 287 0.79 6.17 -9.32
CA SER A 287 1.60 5.76 -8.17
C SER A 287 3.04 5.46 -8.59
N THR A 288 3.96 5.62 -7.64
CA THR A 288 5.38 5.27 -7.78
C THR A 288 5.91 4.62 -6.51
N GLN A 289 6.88 3.71 -6.66
CA GLN A 289 7.58 3.02 -5.57
C GLN A 289 9.07 2.98 -5.90
N THR A 290 9.93 3.40 -4.98
CA THR A 290 11.37 3.16 -5.05
C THR A 290 11.66 1.76 -4.53
N LEU A 291 12.42 0.96 -5.27
CA LEU A 291 12.70 -0.42 -4.93
C LEU A 291 14.16 -0.61 -4.49
N LEU A 292 14.35 -1.29 -3.36
CA LEU A 292 15.61 -1.94 -3.01
C LEU A 292 15.63 -3.32 -3.68
N ILE A 293 16.65 -3.57 -4.51
CA ILE A 293 16.86 -4.84 -5.18
C ILE A 293 18.14 -5.48 -4.62
N ALA A 294 18.04 -6.71 -4.16
CA ALA A 294 19.16 -7.47 -3.63
C ALA A 294 19.00 -8.97 -3.90
N PRO A 295 20.09 -9.75 -3.98
CA PRO A 295 19.97 -11.20 -3.95
C PRO A 295 19.28 -11.66 -2.65
N ARG A 296 18.50 -12.73 -2.74
CA ARG A 296 18.09 -13.48 -1.54
C ARG A 296 19.31 -14.23 -1.01
N GLY A 297 19.61 -14.07 0.26
CA GLY A 297 20.67 -14.80 0.96
C GLY A 297 20.28 -16.26 1.21
#